data_2b307286ef48fc383fa5b7abf8e07bd6
#
_entry.id   2b307286ef48fc383fa5b7abf8e07bd6
#
_cell.length_a   1.000
_cell.length_b   1.000
_cell.length_c   1.000
_cell.angle_alpha   90.00
_cell.angle_beta   90.00
_cell.angle_gamma   90.00
#
_symmetry.space_group_name_H-M   'P 1'
#
loop_
_entity.id
_entity.type
_entity.pdbx_description
1 polymer ?
#
loop_
_entity_poly.entity_id
_entity_poly.type
_entity_poly.pdbx_seq_one_letter_code
_entity_poly.pdbx_strand_id
1 'polypeptide(L)'
;MQVTKVDGIEVHIEGEGAETIVMIHGWPDTYRVWDAQVEELKQRYRCVRFTLPGFDIAKPRRAYSLDATIRLISYIVNSVNQKQKVILMLHDWGCVFGYEYYMRNKQAVSAIIGVDIGDAQSKAVERSRTLAQKMMVKGYQGTLALAWAIGGPIGNMMTRYMARKLHAPSPMEYISVKMNFPYYILAAGEAGSYRSLVPFVPKVPMLFIYGARKPFMFHSDEWADKLETKEGCKVVGFNTDHWPMLRQPERFNQVVLAWLEKPADNDEATAQDAAA
;
A
#
# COMPACT_ATOMS: atom_id res chain seq x y z
N MET A 1 11.83 -3.50 -19.72
CA MET A 1 12.02 -3.20 -18.28
C MET A 1 13.31 -2.43 -18.10
N GLN A 2 13.26 -1.24 -17.55
CA GLN A 2 14.41 -0.44 -17.14
C GLN A 2 14.60 -0.59 -15.63
N VAL A 3 15.83 -0.73 -15.16
CA VAL A 3 16.17 -0.75 -13.73
C VAL A 3 17.11 0.40 -13.44
N THR A 4 16.78 1.21 -12.46
CA THR A 4 17.63 2.30 -11.96
C THR A 4 17.85 2.15 -10.46
N LYS A 5 18.83 2.87 -9.91
CA LYS A 5 19.08 2.89 -8.46
C LYS A 5 18.85 4.28 -7.91
N VAL A 6 18.01 4.34 -6.86
CA VAL A 6 17.74 5.57 -6.11
C VAL A 6 18.06 5.30 -4.65
N ASP A 7 19.07 5.96 -4.12
CA ASP A 7 19.57 5.79 -2.74
C ASP A 7 19.78 4.31 -2.34
N GLY A 8 20.37 3.55 -3.28
CA GLY A 8 20.65 2.12 -3.10
C GLY A 8 19.46 1.17 -3.22
N ILE A 9 18.27 1.67 -3.56
CA ILE A 9 17.08 0.88 -3.85
C ILE A 9 16.96 0.68 -5.35
N GLU A 10 16.74 -0.55 -5.80
CA GLU A 10 16.46 -0.86 -7.19
C GLU A 10 15.01 -0.50 -7.50
N VAL A 11 14.83 0.33 -8.51
CA VAL A 11 13.54 0.81 -9.00
C VAL A 11 13.33 0.25 -10.40
N HIS A 12 12.28 -0.52 -10.55
CA HIS A 12 11.89 -1.16 -11.81
C HIS A 12 10.84 -0.30 -12.50
N ILE A 13 11.08 0.01 -13.78
CA ILE A 13 10.23 0.88 -14.59
C ILE A 13 9.84 0.13 -15.85
N GLU A 14 8.54 0.03 -16.11
CA GLU A 14 7.96 -0.64 -17.27
C GLU A 14 6.80 0.17 -17.86
N GLY A 15 6.66 0.14 -19.19
CA GLY A 15 5.68 0.97 -19.90
C GLY A 15 6.16 2.40 -20.14
N GLU A 16 5.55 3.05 -21.15
CA GLU A 16 5.92 4.39 -21.63
C GLU A 16 4.73 5.36 -21.59
N GLY A 17 3.66 5.01 -20.86
CA GLY A 17 2.50 5.88 -20.72
C GLY A 17 2.84 7.24 -20.12
N ALA A 18 2.04 8.24 -20.47
CA ALA A 18 2.23 9.62 -19.96
C ALA A 18 2.07 9.72 -18.45
N GLU A 19 1.15 8.93 -17.86
CA GLU A 19 0.92 8.90 -16.43
C GLU A 19 1.77 7.81 -15.76
N THR A 20 2.31 8.14 -14.60
CA THR A 20 3.16 7.24 -13.82
C THR A 20 2.39 6.67 -12.63
N ILE A 21 2.35 5.34 -12.52
CA ILE A 21 1.81 4.62 -11.36
C ILE A 21 3.00 4.14 -10.51
N VAL A 22 3.10 4.63 -9.27
CA VAL A 22 4.11 4.18 -8.30
C VAL A 22 3.46 3.15 -7.37
N MET A 23 3.97 1.90 -7.43
CA MET A 23 3.42 0.75 -6.74
C MET A 23 4.24 0.40 -5.50
N ILE A 24 3.62 0.42 -4.33
CA ILE A 24 4.26 0.19 -3.03
C ILE A 24 3.59 -0.99 -2.34
N HIS A 25 4.37 -2.05 -2.15
CA HIS A 25 3.94 -3.28 -1.48
C HIS A 25 4.00 -3.17 0.05
N GLY A 26 3.60 -4.23 0.75
CA GLY A 26 3.74 -4.35 2.19
C GLY A 26 4.32 -5.69 2.64
N TRP A 27 3.95 -6.14 3.82
CA TRP A 27 4.43 -7.38 4.43
C TRP A 27 3.59 -8.59 3.96
N PRO A 28 4.19 -9.72 3.66
CA PRO A 28 5.63 -10.05 3.60
C PRO A 28 6.15 -10.05 2.16
N ASP A 29 5.73 -9.09 1.37
CA ASP A 29 5.93 -9.06 -0.07
C ASP A 29 7.18 -8.29 -0.49
N THR A 30 7.41 -8.25 -1.80
CA THR A 30 8.38 -7.42 -2.51
C THR A 30 7.68 -6.73 -3.68
N TYR A 31 8.41 -5.97 -4.50
CA TYR A 31 7.85 -5.36 -5.72
C TYR A 31 7.14 -6.37 -6.65
N ARG A 32 7.47 -7.67 -6.53
CA ARG A 32 6.89 -8.74 -7.37
C ARG A 32 5.42 -9.00 -7.10
N VAL A 33 4.88 -8.54 -5.99
CA VAL A 33 3.43 -8.64 -5.70
C VAL A 33 2.59 -7.97 -6.79
N TRP A 34 3.20 -7.06 -7.55
CA TRP A 34 2.57 -6.30 -8.62
C TRP A 34 2.84 -6.85 -10.04
N ASP A 35 3.46 -8.03 -10.19
CA ASP A 35 3.84 -8.57 -11.50
C ASP A 35 2.63 -8.64 -12.46
N ALA A 36 1.50 -9.18 -12.02
CA ALA A 36 0.29 -9.31 -12.83
C ALA A 36 -0.37 -7.95 -13.17
N GLN A 37 -0.25 -6.96 -12.27
CA GLN A 37 -0.76 -5.61 -12.51
C GLN A 37 0.09 -4.87 -13.52
N VAL A 38 1.42 -5.01 -13.42
CA VAL A 38 2.35 -4.38 -14.36
C VAL A 38 2.16 -4.92 -15.78
N GLU A 39 1.99 -6.24 -15.95
CA GLU A 39 1.78 -6.83 -17.29
C GLU A 39 0.59 -6.21 -18.04
N GLU A 40 -0.47 -5.86 -17.33
CA GLU A 40 -1.65 -5.22 -17.90
C GLU A 40 -1.48 -3.71 -18.03
N LEU A 41 -1.07 -3.05 -16.93
CA LEU A 41 -1.06 -1.58 -16.85
C LEU A 41 0.05 -0.93 -17.69
N LYS A 42 1.19 -1.62 -17.91
CA LYS A 42 2.31 -1.09 -18.70
C LYS A 42 1.97 -0.78 -20.15
N GLN A 43 0.85 -1.29 -20.66
CA GLN A 43 0.38 -0.98 -22.01
C GLN A 43 -0.07 0.48 -22.16
N ARG A 44 -0.47 1.13 -21.06
CA ARG A 44 -1.05 2.48 -21.04
C ARG A 44 -0.37 3.43 -20.07
N TYR A 45 0.24 2.88 -19.03
CA TYR A 45 0.86 3.63 -17.92
C TYR A 45 2.35 3.32 -17.81
N ARG A 46 3.07 4.25 -17.25
CA ARG A 46 4.44 4.02 -16.81
C ARG A 46 4.41 3.46 -15.39
N CYS A 47 4.65 2.17 -15.24
CA CYS A 47 4.61 1.44 -13.97
C CYS A 47 5.98 1.50 -13.29
N VAL A 48 6.01 1.98 -12.07
CA VAL A 48 7.21 2.09 -11.23
C VAL A 48 7.00 1.29 -9.96
N ARG A 49 7.88 0.35 -9.69
CA ARG A 49 7.81 -0.50 -8.50
C ARG A 49 9.18 -0.75 -7.90
N PHE A 50 9.26 -0.96 -6.61
CA PHE A 50 10.49 -1.20 -5.88
C PHE A 50 10.21 -2.00 -4.61
N THR A 51 11.25 -2.66 -4.08
CA THR A 51 11.15 -3.28 -2.76
C THR A 51 11.37 -2.23 -1.69
N LEU A 52 10.44 -2.14 -0.74
CA LEU A 52 10.53 -1.22 0.40
C LEU A 52 11.87 -1.37 1.14
N PRO A 53 12.44 -0.27 1.66
CA PRO A 53 13.63 -0.34 2.49
C PRO A 53 13.40 -1.28 3.67
N GLY A 54 14.37 -2.16 3.93
CA GLY A 54 14.26 -3.18 4.98
C GLY A 54 13.56 -4.49 4.57
N PHE A 55 12.91 -4.54 3.40
CA PHE A 55 12.26 -5.74 2.87
C PHE A 55 13.15 -6.53 1.90
N ASP A 56 14.25 -5.96 1.44
CA ASP A 56 15.22 -6.66 0.61
C ASP A 56 16.02 -7.68 1.45
N ILE A 57 15.78 -8.96 1.21
CA ILE A 57 16.41 -10.04 1.96
C ILE A 57 17.90 -10.21 1.68
N ALA A 58 18.39 -9.67 0.56
CA ALA A 58 19.82 -9.68 0.22
C ALA A 58 20.62 -8.66 1.05
N LYS A 59 19.96 -7.62 1.59
CA LYS A 59 20.61 -6.57 2.37
C LYS A 59 20.66 -6.91 3.87
N PRO A 60 21.56 -6.29 4.64
CA PRO A 60 21.59 -6.43 6.09
C PRO A 60 20.24 -6.06 6.75
N ARG A 61 19.92 -6.72 7.86
CA ARG A 61 18.74 -6.38 8.67
C ARG A 61 18.88 -4.97 9.22
N ARG A 62 17.92 -4.11 8.90
CA ARG A 62 17.89 -2.72 9.36
C ARG A 62 16.45 -2.26 9.56
N ALA A 63 16.19 -1.56 10.66
CA ALA A 63 14.94 -0.84 10.87
C ALA A 63 15.03 0.56 10.25
N TYR A 64 13.91 1.04 9.72
CA TYR A 64 13.79 2.38 9.15
C TYR A 64 12.70 3.14 9.87
N SER A 65 13.00 4.34 10.36
CA SER A 65 11.99 5.23 10.92
C SER A 65 10.96 5.63 9.86
N LEU A 66 9.79 6.10 10.28
CA LEU A 66 8.80 6.64 9.37
C LEU A 66 9.40 7.70 8.43
N ASP A 67 10.10 8.68 9.00
CA ASP A 67 10.70 9.78 8.22
C ASP A 67 11.78 9.28 7.24
N ALA A 68 12.56 8.27 7.60
CA ALA A 68 13.53 7.67 6.69
C ALA A 68 12.83 6.96 5.52
N THR A 69 11.76 6.22 5.81
CA THR A 69 10.97 5.53 4.78
C THR A 69 10.29 6.54 3.85
N ILE A 70 9.69 7.60 4.39
CA ILE A 70 9.02 8.63 3.59
C ILE A 70 10.01 9.41 2.73
N ARG A 71 11.20 9.74 3.25
CA ARG A 71 12.27 10.37 2.44
C ARG A 71 12.69 9.48 1.26
N LEU A 72 12.89 8.20 1.48
CA LEU A 72 13.23 7.26 0.40
C LEU A 72 12.15 7.17 -0.66
N ILE A 73 10.87 7.09 -0.26
CA ILE A 73 9.72 7.16 -1.18
C ILE A 73 9.75 8.49 -1.94
N SER A 74 10.01 9.62 -1.27
CA SER A 74 10.10 10.94 -1.91
C SER A 74 11.22 10.99 -2.96
N TYR A 75 12.39 10.44 -2.67
CA TYR A 75 13.50 10.39 -3.64
C TYR A 75 13.12 9.55 -4.86
N ILE A 76 12.48 8.39 -4.66
CA ILE A 76 12.02 7.54 -5.76
C ILE A 76 10.98 8.28 -6.61
N VAL A 77 9.92 8.81 -5.99
CA VAL A 77 8.87 9.54 -6.73
C VAL A 77 9.47 10.70 -7.50
N ASN A 78 10.32 11.52 -6.88
CA ASN A 78 10.96 12.67 -7.54
C ASN A 78 11.88 12.26 -8.70
N SER A 79 12.50 11.07 -8.63
CA SER A 79 13.35 10.57 -9.71
C SER A 79 12.57 10.05 -10.92
N VAL A 80 11.29 9.71 -10.75
CA VAL A 80 10.48 9.06 -11.79
C VAL A 80 9.28 9.87 -12.26
N ASN A 81 8.88 10.93 -11.56
CA ASN A 81 7.63 11.66 -11.78
C ASN A 81 7.59 12.52 -13.06
N GLN A 82 8.72 12.66 -13.77
CA GLN A 82 8.81 13.45 -15.01
C GLN A 82 8.19 14.87 -14.89
N LYS A 83 8.25 15.47 -13.71
CA LYS A 83 7.63 16.76 -13.36
C LYS A 83 6.09 16.74 -13.37
N GLN A 84 5.47 15.57 -13.34
CA GLN A 84 4.02 15.39 -13.25
C GLN A 84 3.64 14.74 -11.93
N LYS A 85 2.36 14.82 -11.57
CA LYS A 85 1.82 14.09 -10.42
C LYS A 85 1.78 12.59 -10.74
N VAL A 86 1.97 11.76 -9.72
CA VAL A 86 1.91 10.30 -9.85
C VAL A 86 0.61 9.76 -9.27
N ILE A 87 0.22 8.60 -9.78
CA ILE A 87 -0.81 7.76 -9.17
C ILE A 87 -0.10 6.83 -8.19
N LEU A 88 -0.59 6.70 -6.96
CA LEU A 88 -0.08 5.74 -6.00
C LEU A 88 -0.95 4.48 -6.01
N MET A 89 -0.31 3.29 -6.15
CA MET A 89 -0.96 1.99 -5.95
C MET A 89 -0.29 1.29 -4.75
N LEU A 90 -1.07 1.06 -3.71
CA LEU A 90 -0.57 0.79 -2.36
C LEU A 90 -1.20 -0.48 -1.79
N HIS A 91 -0.42 -1.32 -1.10
CA HIS A 91 -0.92 -2.49 -0.39
C HIS A 91 -0.27 -2.65 0.98
N ASP A 92 -1.04 -3.02 2.00
CA ASP A 92 -0.60 -3.34 3.37
C ASP A 92 0.26 -2.20 3.99
N TRP A 93 1.50 -2.43 4.43
CA TRP A 93 2.42 -1.38 4.89
C TRP A 93 2.70 -0.32 3.82
N GLY A 94 2.59 -0.68 2.55
CA GLY A 94 2.63 0.27 1.46
C GLY A 94 1.52 1.32 1.54
N CYS A 95 0.32 0.95 2.03
CA CYS A 95 -0.74 1.93 2.31
C CYS A 95 -0.33 2.86 3.46
N VAL A 96 0.19 2.32 4.57
CA VAL A 96 0.61 3.14 5.72
C VAL A 96 1.65 4.18 5.30
N PHE A 97 2.69 3.74 4.60
CA PHE A 97 3.76 4.64 4.15
C PHE A 97 3.34 5.54 2.98
N GLY A 98 2.57 5.01 2.03
CA GLY A 98 2.09 5.78 0.87
C GLY A 98 1.08 6.86 1.25
N TYR A 99 0.18 6.57 2.20
CA TYR A 99 -0.75 7.58 2.73
C TYR A 99 0.00 8.69 3.48
N GLU A 100 0.99 8.33 4.29
CA GLU A 100 1.81 9.31 4.99
C GLU A 100 2.64 10.15 4.01
N TYR A 101 3.22 9.52 2.97
CA TYR A 101 3.87 10.23 1.89
C TYR A 101 2.92 11.25 1.24
N TYR A 102 1.72 10.80 0.85
CA TYR A 102 0.71 11.68 0.25
C TYR A 102 0.33 12.84 1.18
N MET A 103 0.08 12.57 2.47
CA MET A 103 -0.31 13.62 3.42
C MET A 103 0.74 14.72 3.57
N ARG A 104 2.02 14.37 3.40
CA ARG A 104 3.15 15.32 3.43
C ARG A 104 3.45 15.95 2.05
N ASN A 105 3.01 15.33 0.94
CA ASN A 105 3.35 15.73 -0.43
C ASN A 105 2.12 15.72 -1.35
N LYS A 106 1.01 16.35 -0.94
CA LYS A 106 -0.29 16.31 -1.64
C LYS A 106 -0.21 16.75 -3.11
N GLN A 107 0.66 17.71 -3.40
CA GLN A 107 0.86 18.25 -4.75
C GLN A 107 1.55 17.25 -5.70
N ALA A 108 2.19 16.21 -5.18
CA ALA A 108 2.90 15.22 -5.98
C ALA A 108 2.03 14.05 -6.46
N VAL A 109 0.78 13.94 -5.97
CA VAL A 109 -0.10 12.80 -6.22
C VAL A 109 -1.37 13.25 -6.89
N SER A 110 -1.78 12.59 -7.97
CA SER A 110 -3.02 12.84 -8.70
C SER A 110 -4.17 11.94 -8.24
N ALA A 111 -3.87 10.68 -7.90
CA ALA A 111 -4.88 9.69 -7.51
C ALA A 111 -4.26 8.61 -6.63
N ILE A 112 -5.09 7.88 -5.89
CA ILE A 112 -4.65 6.81 -4.98
C ILE A 112 -5.48 5.55 -5.23
N ILE A 113 -4.80 4.41 -5.39
CA ILE A 113 -5.39 3.07 -5.37
C ILE A 113 -4.90 2.39 -4.09
N GLY A 114 -5.75 2.33 -3.08
CA GLY A 114 -5.44 1.70 -1.80
C GLY A 114 -5.99 0.29 -1.74
N VAL A 115 -5.13 -0.69 -1.38
CA VAL A 115 -5.54 -2.08 -1.31
C VAL A 115 -5.47 -2.57 0.13
N ASP A 116 -6.62 -2.93 0.65
CA ASP A 116 -6.89 -3.62 1.90
C ASP A 116 -6.67 -2.84 3.22
N ILE A 117 -5.86 -1.78 3.22
CA ILE A 117 -5.69 -0.93 4.38
C ILE A 117 -6.34 0.44 4.13
N GLY A 118 -7.38 0.75 4.89
CA GLY A 118 -8.04 2.07 4.90
C GLY A 118 -7.62 2.90 6.11
N ASP A 119 -8.57 3.22 6.99
CA ASP A 119 -8.36 3.96 8.24
C ASP A 119 -7.94 3.07 9.42
N ALA A 120 -7.08 2.08 9.18
CA ALA A 120 -6.72 0.99 10.09
C ALA A 120 -6.35 1.43 11.53
N GLN A 121 -5.89 2.66 11.70
CA GLN A 121 -5.50 3.24 13.00
C GLN A 121 -6.57 4.15 13.61
N SER A 122 -7.76 4.23 13.00
CA SER A 122 -8.83 5.08 13.50
C SER A 122 -9.50 4.49 14.74
N LYS A 123 -10.08 5.39 15.55
CA LYS A 123 -10.95 4.96 16.66
C LYS A 123 -12.19 4.19 16.16
N ALA A 124 -12.64 4.43 14.93
CA ALA A 124 -13.77 3.73 14.33
C ALA A 124 -13.44 2.25 14.11
N VAL A 125 -12.29 1.93 13.50
CA VAL A 125 -11.80 0.55 13.37
C VAL A 125 -11.57 -0.10 14.73
N GLU A 126 -11.02 0.63 15.70
CA GLU A 126 -10.81 0.08 17.04
C GLU A 126 -12.16 -0.29 17.71
N ARG A 127 -13.19 0.54 17.56
CA ARG A 127 -14.53 0.28 18.10
C ARG A 127 -15.26 -0.88 17.38
N SER A 128 -15.10 -1.01 16.06
CA SER A 128 -15.76 -2.06 15.27
C SER A 128 -15.24 -3.48 15.57
N ARG A 129 -14.02 -3.61 16.10
CA ARG A 129 -13.40 -4.90 16.39
C ARG A 129 -13.88 -5.49 17.71
N THR A 130 -14.24 -6.77 17.69
CA THR A 130 -14.47 -7.56 18.91
C THR A 130 -13.18 -7.74 19.71
N LEU A 131 -13.29 -8.11 20.98
CA LEU A 131 -12.12 -8.41 21.82
C LEU A 131 -11.24 -9.50 21.20
N ALA A 132 -11.86 -10.57 20.67
CA ALA A 132 -11.14 -11.65 20.02
C ALA A 132 -10.35 -11.16 18.78
N GLN A 133 -10.92 -10.30 17.96
CA GLN A 133 -10.24 -9.70 16.81
C GLN A 133 -9.07 -8.80 17.25
N LYS A 134 -9.25 -8.00 18.31
CA LYS A 134 -8.16 -7.17 18.88
C LYS A 134 -7.01 -8.05 19.40
N MET A 135 -7.32 -9.15 20.07
CA MET A 135 -6.31 -10.10 20.54
C MET A 135 -5.59 -10.79 19.37
N MET A 136 -6.32 -11.16 18.32
CA MET A 136 -5.74 -11.75 17.10
C MET A 136 -4.76 -10.79 16.43
N VAL A 137 -5.14 -9.51 16.25
CA VAL A 137 -4.27 -8.48 15.68
C VAL A 137 -3.01 -8.29 16.52
N LYS A 138 -3.16 -8.07 17.82
CA LYS A 138 -2.02 -7.93 18.76
C LYS A 138 -1.15 -9.18 18.78
N GLY A 139 -1.74 -10.36 18.69
CA GLY A 139 -1.03 -11.64 18.70
C GLY A 139 -0.10 -11.79 17.51
N TYR A 140 -0.59 -11.61 16.27
CA TYR A 140 0.27 -11.74 15.10
C TYR A 140 1.33 -10.63 15.03
N GLN A 141 0.95 -9.38 15.34
CA GLN A 141 1.89 -8.25 15.36
C GLN A 141 2.98 -8.46 16.42
N GLY A 142 2.61 -8.90 17.63
CA GLY A 142 3.56 -9.22 18.69
C GLY A 142 4.50 -10.36 18.33
N THR A 143 3.98 -11.41 17.65
CA THR A 143 4.82 -12.52 17.16
C THR A 143 5.84 -12.05 16.13
N LEU A 144 5.47 -11.18 15.21
CA LEU A 144 6.38 -10.62 14.21
C LEU A 144 7.40 -9.66 14.83
N ALA A 145 6.99 -8.86 15.79
CA ALA A 145 7.90 -8.01 16.57
C ALA A 145 8.93 -8.83 17.37
N LEU A 146 8.47 -9.89 18.03
CA LEU A 146 9.35 -10.83 18.75
C LEU A 146 10.31 -11.54 17.81
N ALA A 147 9.82 -12.02 16.67
CA ALA A 147 10.66 -12.63 15.63
C ALA A 147 11.78 -11.68 15.18
N TRP A 148 11.46 -10.38 15.00
CA TRP A 148 12.46 -9.36 14.70
C TRP A 148 13.50 -9.23 15.82
N ALA A 149 13.07 -9.15 17.07
CA ALA A 149 13.98 -9.02 18.22
C ALA A 149 14.95 -10.19 18.32
N ILE A 150 14.46 -11.42 18.15
CA ILE A 150 15.27 -12.64 18.13
C ILE A 150 16.22 -12.65 16.92
N GLY A 151 15.70 -12.38 15.73
CA GLY A 151 16.47 -12.40 14.49
C GLY A 151 16.93 -13.80 14.06
N GLY A 152 17.88 -13.85 13.12
CA GLY A 152 18.55 -15.08 12.67
C GLY A 152 17.61 -16.18 12.18
N PRO A 153 18.04 -17.46 12.23
CA PRO A 153 17.24 -18.60 11.75
C PRO A 153 15.91 -18.77 12.50
N ILE A 154 15.89 -18.53 13.80
CA ILE A 154 14.68 -18.67 14.65
C ILE A 154 13.66 -17.60 14.25
N GLY A 155 14.08 -16.33 14.15
CA GLY A 155 13.21 -15.25 13.69
C GLY A 155 12.66 -15.51 12.27
N ASN A 156 13.47 -16.06 11.36
CA ASN A 156 13.02 -16.45 10.02
C ASN A 156 11.96 -17.56 10.08
N MET A 157 12.16 -18.58 10.90
CA MET A 157 11.19 -19.66 11.08
C MET A 157 9.84 -19.13 11.61
N MET A 158 9.87 -18.27 12.62
CA MET A 158 8.67 -17.63 13.19
C MET A 158 7.94 -16.77 12.13
N THR A 159 8.69 -15.98 11.37
CA THR A 159 8.14 -15.11 10.31
C THR A 159 7.46 -15.95 9.21
N ARG A 160 8.14 -16.99 8.71
CA ARG A 160 7.59 -17.88 7.69
C ARG A 160 6.40 -18.69 8.19
N TYR A 161 6.42 -19.11 9.46
CA TYR A 161 5.25 -19.74 10.09
C TYR A 161 4.05 -18.78 10.10
N MET A 162 4.24 -17.54 10.50
CA MET A 162 3.17 -16.54 10.50
C MET A 162 2.68 -16.23 9.09
N ALA A 163 3.56 -16.12 8.11
CA ALA A 163 3.19 -15.91 6.70
C ALA A 163 2.31 -17.04 6.17
N ARG A 164 2.65 -18.31 6.47
CA ARG A 164 1.80 -19.45 6.11
C ARG A 164 0.44 -19.40 6.81
N LYS A 165 0.42 -19.10 8.09
CA LYS A 165 -0.83 -19.00 8.88
C LYS A 165 -1.75 -17.90 8.37
N LEU A 166 -1.20 -16.81 7.84
CA LEU A 166 -1.94 -15.70 7.23
C LEU A 166 -2.19 -15.90 5.74
N HIS A 167 -1.82 -17.06 5.19
CA HIS A 167 -1.98 -17.41 3.78
C HIS A 167 -1.29 -16.46 2.80
N ALA A 168 -0.15 -15.86 3.21
CA ALA A 168 0.63 -14.98 2.34
C ALA A 168 1.04 -15.74 1.06
N PRO A 169 0.76 -15.15 -0.12
CA PRO A 169 1.02 -15.83 -1.40
C PRO A 169 2.48 -15.80 -1.84
N SER A 170 3.29 -14.92 -1.28
CA SER A 170 4.72 -14.81 -1.62
C SER A 170 5.49 -16.10 -1.30
N PRO A 171 6.38 -16.57 -2.19
CA PRO A 171 7.22 -17.74 -1.94
C PRO A 171 8.04 -17.58 -0.65
N MET A 172 8.13 -18.65 0.13
CA MET A 172 8.75 -18.63 1.47
C MET A 172 10.25 -18.29 1.44
N GLU A 173 10.94 -18.55 0.34
CA GLU A 173 12.34 -18.17 0.15
C GLU A 173 12.55 -16.65 0.13
N TYR A 174 11.56 -15.89 -0.29
CA TYR A 174 11.60 -14.42 -0.29
C TYR A 174 11.14 -13.79 1.03
N ILE A 175 10.65 -14.61 1.98
CA ILE A 175 10.17 -14.12 3.27
C ILE A 175 11.25 -14.27 4.33
N SER A 176 11.55 -13.16 4.99
CA SER A 176 12.59 -13.07 6.04
C SER A 176 12.13 -12.22 7.20
N VAL A 177 12.72 -12.50 8.36
CA VAL A 177 12.57 -11.69 9.57
C VAL A 177 12.94 -10.22 9.35
N LYS A 178 13.75 -9.90 8.34
CA LYS A 178 14.13 -8.53 7.99
C LYS A 178 12.92 -7.65 7.67
N MET A 179 11.84 -8.23 7.15
CA MET A 179 10.61 -7.54 6.78
C MET A 179 9.74 -7.15 8.00
N ASN A 180 10.07 -7.64 9.19
CA ASN A 180 9.22 -7.44 10.37
C ASN A 180 9.53 -6.14 11.13
N PHE A 181 10.49 -5.33 10.68
CA PHE A 181 10.88 -4.11 11.40
C PHE A 181 9.70 -3.14 11.67
N PRO A 182 8.66 -3.01 10.82
CA PRO A 182 7.57 -2.12 11.12
C PRO A 182 6.79 -2.55 12.37
N TYR A 183 6.59 -3.85 12.55
CA TYR A 183 5.94 -4.39 13.74
C TYR A 183 6.78 -4.22 15.00
N TYR A 184 8.10 -4.39 14.86
CA TYR A 184 9.03 -4.17 15.97
C TYR A 184 9.04 -2.71 16.42
N ILE A 185 9.17 -1.76 15.48
CA ILE A 185 9.12 -0.31 15.79
C ILE A 185 7.80 0.05 16.49
N LEU A 186 6.68 -0.48 15.98
CA LEU A 186 5.36 -0.23 16.54
C LEU A 186 5.26 -0.74 17.99
N ALA A 187 5.79 -1.93 18.27
CA ALA A 187 5.72 -2.56 19.59
C ALA A 187 6.74 -1.99 20.59
N ALA A 188 7.98 -1.78 20.15
CA ALA A 188 9.08 -1.32 21.01
C ALA A 188 9.06 0.19 21.28
N GLY A 189 8.30 0.96 20.54
CA GLY A 189 8.27 2.42 20.65
C GLY A 189 9.51 3.12 20.11
N GLU A 190 10.37 2.39 19.39
CA GLU A 190 11.59 2.95 18.79
C GLU A 190 11.29 3.85 17.58
N ALA A 191 12.27 4.67 17.20
CA ALA A 191 12.21 5.56 16.04
C ALA A 191 10.89 6.36 15.93
N GLY A 192 10.34 6.81 17.06
CA GLY A 192 9.06 7.51 17.14
C GLY A 192 7.83 6.62 17.07
N SER A 193 7.99 5.30 16.91
CA SER A 193 6.91 4.29 16.94
C SER A 193 5.72 4.65 16.05
N TYR A 194 5.97 5.32 14.91
CA TYR A 194 4.93 5.83 14.01
C TYR A 194 3.91 6.76 14.67
N ARG A 195 4.26 7.37 15.84
CA ARG A 195 3.39 8.32 16.56
C ARG A 195 3.13 9.61 15.79
N SER A 196 4.01 9.92 14.83
CA SER A 196 3.89 11.09 13.95
C SER A 196 3.04 10.84 12.70
N LEU A 197 2.39 9.69 12.57
CA LEU A 197 1.46 9.42 11.49
C LEU A 197 0.31 10.43 11.50
N VAL A 198 0.09 11.05 10.35
CA VAL A 198 -1.00 12.01 10.15
C VAL A 198 -2.28 11.25 9.81
N PRO A 199 -3.44 11.59 10.38
CA PRO A 199 -4.71 11.00 9.98
C PRO A 199 -4.91 11.12 8.47
N PHE A 200 -5.14 9.98 7.82
CA PHE A 200 -5.30 9.92 6.38
C PHE A 200 -6.66 10.48 5.94
N VAL A 201 -6.64 11.56 5.17
CA VAL A 201 -7.82 12.18 4.57
C VAL A 201 -7.53 12.45 3.09
N PRO A 202 -8.00 11.59 2.17
CA PRO A 202 -7.79 11.79 0.74
C PRO A 202 -8.56 13.01 0.24
N LYS A 203 -7.84 13.88 -0.50
CA LYS A 203 -8.38 15.04 -1.21
C LYS A 203 -8.20 14.90 -2.73
N VAL A 204 -7.76 13.73 -3.18
CA VAL A 204 -7.64 13.33 -4.58
C VAL A 204 -8.57 12.14 -4.81
N PRO A 205 -8.95 11.84 -6.06
CA PRO A 205 -9.68 10.62 -6.38
C PRO A 205 -9.02 9.38 -5.77
N MET A 206 -9.82 8.49 -5.21
CA MET A 206 -9.32 7.27 -4.57
C MET A 206 -10.18 6.07 -4.90
N LEU A 207 -9.52 5.02 -5.40
CA LEU A 207 -10.09 3.68 -5.47
C LEU A 207 -9.61 2.88 -4.25
N PHE A 208 -10.55 2.41 -3.44
CA PHE A 208 -10.24 1.52 -2.33
C PHE A 208 -10.77 0.12 -2.64
N ILE A 209 -9.86 -0.86 -2.70
CA ILE A 209 -10.18 -2.28 -2.94
C ILE A 209 -9.84 -3.06 -1.68
N TYR A 210 -10.73 -3.94 -1.22
CA TYR A 210 -10.45 -4.77 -0.05
C TYR A 210 -10.93 -6.21 -0.24
N GLY A 211 -10.25 -7.15 0.42
CA GLY A 211 -10.68 -8.54 0.53
C GLY A 211 -11.70 -8.70 1.66
N ALA A 212 -12.89 -9.23 1.35
CA ALA A 212 -13.98 -9.36 2.31
C ALA A 212 -13.91 -10.66 3.15
N ARG A 213 -13.06 -11.63 2.77
CA ARG A 213 -12.94 -12.94 3.45
C ARG A 213 -11.79 -12.95 4.44
N LYS A 214 -11.82 -12.03 5.39
CA LYS A 214 -10.86 -11.93 6.49
C LYS A 214 -11.57 -11.96 7.85
N PRO A 215 -10.91 -12.42 8.90
CA PRO A 215 -11.52 -12.43 10.24
C PRO A 215 -11.75 -11.03 10.82
N PHE A 216 -11.11 -10.00 10.26
CA PHE A 216 -11.28 -8.58 10.64
C PHE A 216 -10.84 -7.67 9.49
N MET A 217 -11.41 -6.48 9.43
CA MET A 217 -11.07 -5.48 8.41
C MET A 217 -10.01 -4.51 8.93
N PHE A 218 -9.29 -3.89 7.99
CA PHE A 218 -8.33 -2.80 8.24
C PHE A 218 -8.89 -1.44 7.80
N HIS A 219 -10.21 -1.35 7.74
CA HIS A 219 -10.98 -0.12 7.53
C HIS A 219 -12.28 -0.23 8.34
N SER A 220 -12.90 0.91 8.61
CA SER A 220 -14.24 0.96 9.17
C SER A 220 -15.27 1.16 8.06
N ASP A 221 -16.48 0.65 8.26
CA ASP A 221 -17.59 0.88 7.32
C ASP A 221 -17.90 2.38 7.22
N GLU A 222 -17.87 3.11 8.36
CA GLU A 222 -18.02 4.57 8.39
C GLU A 222 -17.04 5.31 7.47
N TRP A 223 -15.76 4.87 7.44
CA TRP A 223 -14.77 5.47 6.57
C TRP A 223 -14.98 5.11 5.10
N ALA A 224 -15.33 3.86 4.83
CA ALA A 224 -15.59 3.37 3.48
C ALA A 224 -16.80 4.08 2.87
N ASP A 225 -17.92 4.16 3.60
CA ASP A 225 -19.14 4.87 3.19
C ASP A 225 -18.84 6.35 2.91
N LYS A 226 -18.12 7.01 3.83
CA LYS A 226 -17.72 8.41 3.66
C LYS A 226 -16.77 8.60 2.48
N LEU A 227 -15.91 7.63 2.17
CA LEU A 227 -15.04 7.71 1.00
C LEU A 227 -15.86 7.65 -0.28
N GLU A 228 -16.85 6.76 -0.34
CA GLU A 228 -17.68 6.55 -1.53
C GLU A 228 -18.57 7.75 -1.88
N THR A 229 -18.88 8.62 -0.90
CA THR A 229 -19.60 9.87 -1.16
C THR A 229 -18.76 10.96 -1.81
N LYS A 230 -17.44 10.78 -1.91
CA LYS A 230 -16.56 11.79 -2.50
C LYS A 230 -16.45 11.58 -4.00
N GLU A 231 -16.44 12.68 -4.73
CA GLU A 231 -16.23 12.70 -6.17
C GLU A 231 -14.94 11.97 -6.57
N GLY A 232 -15.03 11.18 -7.64
CA GLY A 232 -13.91 10.37 -8.14
C GLY A 232 -13.48 9.23 -7.21
N CYS A 233 -14.13 9.03 -6.06
CA CYS A 233 -13.82 7.92 -5.15
C CYS A 233 -14.73 6.72 -5.37
N LYS A 234 -14.20 5.52 -5.10
CA LYS A 234 -14.93 4.25 -5.20
C LYS A 234 -14.41 3.25 -4.20
N VAL A 235 -15.32 2.45 -3.63
CA VAL A 235 -15.00 1.34 -2.74
C VAL A 235 -15.44 0.02 -3.39
N VAL A 236 -14.56 -0.99 -3.42
CA VAL A 236 -14.85 -2.28 -4.07
C VAL A 236 -14.42 -3.45 -3.19
N GLY A 237 -15.38 -4.24 -2.75
CA GLY A 237 -15.15 -5.50 -2.03
C GLY A 237 -14.87 -6.67 -2.99
N PHE A 238 -13.82 -7.44 -2.69
CA PHE A 238 -13.48 -8.69 -3.37
C PHE A 238 -13.74 -9.87 -2.45
N ASN A 239 -14.29 -10.94 -3.00
CA ASN A 239 -14.49 -12.19 -2.25
C ASN A 239 -13.16 -12.96 -2.09
N THR A 240 -12.16 -12.32 -1.47
CA THR A 240 -10.80 -12.81 -1.27
C THR A 240 -10.28 -12.51 0.14
N ASP A 241 -9.09 -13.01 0.42
CA ASP A 241 -8.28 -12.62 1.59
C ASP A 241 -7.61 -11.23 1.40
N HIS A 242 -6.52 -10.98 2.13
CA HIS A 242 -5.74 -9.74 2.13
C HIS A 242 -5.10 -9.37 0.77
N TRP A 243 -5.03 -10.30 -0.19
CA TRP A 243 -4.34 -10.12 -1.49
C TRP A 243 -5.29 -10.20 -2.69
N PRO A 244 -6.30 -9.31 -2.83
CA PRO A 244 -7.24 -9.35 -3.96
C PRO A 244 -6.55 -9.28 -5.32
N MET A 245 -5.46 -8.51 -5.44
CA MET A 245 -4.67 -8.34 -6.66
C MET A 245 -3.95 -9.63 -7.11
N LEU A 246 -3.72 -10.57 -6.20
CA LEU A 246 -3.11 -11.88 -6.52
C LEU A 246 -4.14 -13.01 -6.61
N ARG A 247 -5.26 -12.90 -5.86
CA ARG A 247 -6.31 -13.93 -5.87
C ARG A 247 -7.24 -13.85 -7.08
N GLN A 248 -7.46 -12.63 -7.58
CA GLN A 248 -8.33 -12.34 -8.74
C GLN A 248 -7.66 -11.26 -9.61
N PRO A 249 -6.48 -11.53 -10.20
CA PRO A 249 -5.69 -10.50 -10.88
C PRO A 249 -6.41 -9.87 -12.07
N GLU A 250 -7.12 -10.66 -12.87
CA GLU A 250 -7.84 -10.16 -14.05
C GLU A 250 -8.96 -9.19 -13.64
N ARG A 251 -9.77 -9.59 -12.64
CA ARG A 251 -10.85 -8.73 -12.11
C ARG A 251 -10.29 -7.49 -11.45
N PHE A 252 -9.18 -7.62 -10.72
CA PHE A 252 -8.50 -6.48 -10.09
C PHE A 252 -8.04 -5.47 -11.14
N ASN A 253 -7.37 -5.93 -12.19
CA ASN A 253 -6.89 -5.10 -13.27
C ASN A 253 -8.05 -4.41 -14.02
N GLN A 254 -9.14 -5.14 -14.29
CA GLN A 254 -10.35 -4.57 -14.91
C GLN A 254 -10.97 -3.44 -14.06
N VAL A 255 -11.06 -3.63 -12.74
CA VAL A 255 -11.60 -2.61 -11.83
C VAL A 255 -10.70 -1.38 -11.79
N VAL A 256 -9.37 -1.58 -11.75
CA VAL A 256 -8.39 -0.50 -11.75
C VAL A 256 -8.45 0.29 -13.06
N LEU A 257 -8.39 -0.39 -14.21
CA LEU A 257 -8.45 0.27 -15.52
C LEU A 257 -9.76 1.03 -15.70
N ALA A 258 -10.90 0.39 -15.43
CA ALA A 258 -12.21 1.04 -15.55
C ALA A 258 -12.37 2.27 -14.65
N TRP A 259 -11.66 2.33 -13.52
CA TRP A 259 -11.67 3.49 -12.66
C TRP A 259 -10.71 4.58 -13.15
N LEU A 260 -9.52 4.23 -13.62
CA LEU A 260 -8.53 5.17 -14.15
C LEU A 260 -8.99 5.82 -15.46
N GLU A 261 -9.79 5.12 -16.29
CA GLU A 261 -10.25 5.57 -17.59
C GLU A 261 -11.56 6.37 -17.54
N LYS A 262 -12.18 6.51 -16.38
CA LYS A 262 -13.33 7.42 -16.27
C LYS A 262 -12.87 8.84 -16.57
N PRO A 263 -13.51 9.55 -17.54
CA PRO A 263 -13.24 10.97 -17.71
C PRO A 263 -13.54 11.66 -16.36
N ALA A 264 -12.66 12.54 -15.92
CA ALA A 264 -13.05 13.55 -14.95
C ALA A 264 -14.25 14.26 -15.58
N ASP A 265 -15.44 14.17 -14.96
CA ASP A 265 -16.62 14.86 -15.46
C ASP A 265 -16.25 16.33 -15.66
N ASN A 266 -16.21 16.74 -16.94
CA ASN A 266 -16.03 18.13 -17.31
C ASN A 266 -17.34 18.87 -16.97
N ASP A 267 -17.49 19.35 -15.75
CA ASP A 267 -18.53 20.29 -15.35
C ASP A 267 -18.27 21.73 -15.88
N GLU A 268 -17.76 21.85 -17.13
CA GLU A 268 -17.71 23.14 -17.82
C GLU A 268 -18.76 23.31 -18.93
N ALA A 269 -19.72 22.38 -19.10
CA ALA A 269 -20.67 22.43 -20.22
C ALA A 269 -22.06 22.98 -19.87
N THR A 270 -22.33 23.50 -18.66
CA THR A 270 -23.68 23.99 -18.30
C THR A 270 -23.78 25.47 -17.92
N ALA A 271 -22.74 26.28 -18.16
CA ALA A 271 -22.80 27.72 -17.88
C ALA A 271 -23.09 28.60 -19.11
N GLN A 272 -23.32 28.04 -20.31
CA GLN A 272 -23.58 28.82 -21.53
C GLN A 272 -25.02 28.78 -22.06
N ASP A 273 -25.91 27.93 -21.53
CA ASP A 273 -27.32 27.89 -22.00
C ASP A 273 -28.32 28.62 -21.09
N ALA A 274 -27.85 29.41 -20.11
CA ALA A 274 -28.73 30.21 -19.24
C ALA A 274 -28.70 31.72 -19.57
N ALA A 275 -28.17 32.11 -20.73
CA ALA A 275 -28.12 33.52 -21.20
C ALA A 275 -28.46 33.62 -22.69
N ALA A 276 -29.62 33.09 -23.08
CA ALA A 276 -30.26 33.37 -24.38
C ALA A 276 -31.78 33.51 -24.18
#